data_f01165350a7325e1d4ca8fe8c12e8734
#
_entry.id   f01165350a7325e1d4ca8fe8c12e8734
#
_cell.length_a   1.000
_cell.length_b   1.000
_cell.length_c   1.000
_cell.angle_alpha   90.00
_cell.angle_beta   90.00
_cell.angle_gamma   90.00
#
_symmetry.space_group_name_H-M   'P 1'
#
loop_
_entity.id
_entity.type
_entity.pdbx_description
1 polymer ?
#
loop_
_entity_poly.entity_id
_entity_poly.type
_entity_poly.pdbx_seq_one_letter_code
_entity_poly.pdbx_strand_id
1 'polypeptide(L)'
;MAEPIDARTKRNLLILVAAQGFIGAQMPIIFIVAGLAGQSLVSNPCWATLPITCIVVGSMLAASPLSLFMQHFGRRAGFILGAFAGALGATIGAYGLMSASFPLFLLGSLLTGIYMSAQAFYRFAATDTATPSFRPKAISWVMAGGLISAVFGPFLVKVTAQSMMVPFLGCYLAVIGLNIFGMLLFMGLDVPHLPKPEKGTDQGRSRIQMLKDPRIAVAIICATVSYALMNLVMTSTPLAVVGCGFQTADAADVVTAHVLAMYAPAFITGHVIARIGVERVVAIGLILLSFA
;
A
#
# COMPACT_ATOMS: atom_id res chain seq x y z
N MET A 1 -15.95 23.78 21.01
CA MET A 1 -16.86 23.07 20.12
C MET A 1 -16.07 22.67 18.89
N ALA A 2 -16.19 21.41 18.43
CA ALA A 2 -15.52 21.00 17.18
C ALA A 2 -16.26 21.68 16.01
N GLU A 3 -15.51 22.38 15.14
CA GLU A 3 -16.07 22.95 13.91
C GLU A 3 -16.78 21.86 13.11
N PRO A 4 -17.97 22.13 12.56
CA PRO A 4 -18.67 21.15 11.74
C PRO A 4 -17.83 20.80 10.51
N ILE A 5 -17.61 19.51 10.31
CA ILE A 5 -16.86 19.01 9.15
C ILE A 5 -17.69 19.29 7.90
N ASP A 6 -17.12 20.01 6.94
CA ASP A 6 -17.75 20.34 5.66
C ASP A 6 -18.16 19.08 4.88
N ALA A 7 -19.26 19.14 4.13
CA ALA A 7 -19.78 18.03 3.33
C ALA A 7 -18.76 17.51 2.31
N ARG A 8 -17.95 18.41 1.73
CA ARG A 8 -16.86 18.07 0.82
C ARG A 8 -15.79 17.20 1.50
N THR A 9 -15.35 17.61 2.68
CA THR A 9 -14.36 16.86 3.48
C THR A 9 -14.90 15.49 3.87
N LYS A 10 -16.18 15.37 4.28
CA LYS A 10 -16.82 14.08 4.60
C LYS A 10 -16.85 13.16 3.37
N ARG A 11 -17.26 13.68 2.21
CA ARG A 11 -17.30 12.90 0.95
C ARG A 11 -15.92 12.40 0.56
N ASN A 12 -14.91 13.27 0.55
CA ASN A 12 -13.55 12.91 0.21
C ASN A 12 -12.98 11.87 1.18
N LEU A 13 -13.23 12.05 2.47
CA LEU A 13 -12.81 11.09 3.49
C LEU A 13 -13.46 9.71 3.28
N LEU A 14 -14.76 9.64 3.02
CA LEU A 14 -15.46 8.39 2.75
C LEU A 14 -14.90 7.69 1.50
N ILE A 15 -14.64 8.43 0.42
CA ILE A 15 -14.03 7.90 -0.80
C ILE A 15 -12.63 7.32 -0.50
N LEU A 16 -11.80 8.03 0.27
CA LEU A 16 -10.45 7.57 0.60
C LEU A 16 -10.46 6.39 1.56
N VAL A 17 -11.39 6.33 2.52
CA VAL A 17 -11.59 5.17 3.41
C VAL A 17 -12.04 3.96 2.60
N ALA A 18 -13.00 4.14 1.70
CA ALA A 18 -13.46 3.06 0.80
C ALA A 18 -12.33 2.61 -0.14
N ALA A 19 -11.54 3.54 -0.69
CA ALA A 19 -10.38 3.22 -1.51
C ALA A 19 -9.36 2.40 -0.72
N GLN A 20 -9.03 2.81 0.51
CA GLN A 20 -8.10 2.08 1.37
C GLN A 20 -8.64 0.69 1.72
N GLY A 21 -9.95 0.55 1.97
CA GLY A 21 -10.57 -0.71 2.32
C GLY A 21 -10.68 -1.69 1.16
N PHE A 22 -11.23 -1.26 0.03
CA PHE A 22 -11.53 -2.15 -1.09
C PHE A 22 -10.38 -2.25 -2.09
N ILE A 23 -9.89 -1.12 -2.60
CA ILE A 23 -8.81 -1.13 -3.59
C ILE A 23 -7.49 -1.50 -2.90
N GLY A 24 -7.30 -1.04 -1.65
CA GLY A 24 -6.16 -1.41 -0.82
C GLY A 24 -6.03 -2.91 -0.58
N ALA A 25 -7.12 -3.68 -0.70
CA ALA A 25 -7.13 -5.14 -0.57
C ALA A 25 -6.22 -5.85 -1.59
N GLN A 26 -5.90 -5.22 -2.72
CA GLN A 26 -4.94 -5.81 -3.67
C GLN A 26 -3.55 -6.02 -3.07
N MET A 27 -3.12 -5.23 -2.09
CA MET A 27 -1.80 -5.43 -1.48
C MET A 27 -1.71 -6.75 -0.71
N PRO A 28 -2.60 -7.06 0.27
CA PRO A 28 -2.65 -8.38 0.87
C PRO A 28 -2.79 -9.52 -0.15
N ILE A 29 -3.63 -9.37 -1.18
CA ILE A 29 -3.77 -10.38 -2.24
C ILE A 29 -2.40 -10.67 -2.86
N ILE A 30 -1.72 -9.63 -3.32
CA ILE A 30 -0.45 -9.77 -4.03
C ILE A 30 0.64 -10.31 -3.11
N PHE A 31 0.74 -9.87 -1.86
CA PHE A 31 1.73 -10.41 -0.91
C PHE A 31 1.53 -11.90 -0.62
N ILE A 32 0.27 -12.39 -0.64
CA ILE A 32 -0.01 -13.83 -0.48
C ILE A 32 0.38 -14.59 -1.75
N VAL A 33 -0.02 -14.10 -2.93
CA VAL A 33 0.02 -14.92 -4.15
C VAL A 33 1.24 -14.69 -5.04
N ALA A 34 1.88 -13.51 -5.02
CA ALA A 34 2.93 -13.20 -5.99
C ALA A 34 4.19 -14.05 -5.80
N GLY A 35 4.55 -14.38 -4.56
CA GLY A 35 5.64 -15.30 -4.27
C GLY A 35 5.34 -16.74 -4.71
N LEU A 36 4.13 -17.23 -4.39
CA LEU A 36 3.66 -18.57 -4.78
C LEU A 36 3.53 -18.70 -6.31
N ALA A 37 2.96 -17.69 -6.96
CA ALA A 37 2.86 -17.61 -8.42
C ALA A 37 4.24 -17.50 -9.07
N GLY A 38 5.13 -16.69 -8.49
CA GLY A 38 6.53 -16.61 -8.94
C GLY A 38 7.25 -17.96 -8.86
N GLN A 39 7.06 -18.70 -7.77
CA GLN A 39 7.64 -20.02 -7.58
C GLN A 39 7.14 -21.02 -8.64
N SER A 40 5.88 -20.94 -9.07
CA SER A 40 5.36 -21.83 -10.12
C SER A 40 5.93 -21.55 -11.52
N LEU A 41 6.51 -20.37 -11.73
CA LEU A 41 7.05 -19.92 -13.03
C LEU A 41 8.57 -20.14 -13.17
N VAL A 42 9.28 -20.50 -12.09
CA VAL A 42 10.73 -20.63 -12.09
C VAL A 42 11.17 -21.96 -11.46
N SER A 43 12.27 -22.51 -11.98
CA SER A 43 12.88 -23.72 -11.42
C SER A 43 13.73 -23.42 -10.18
N ASN A 44 14.29 -22.21 -10.06
CA ASN A 44 15.12 -21.82 -8.93
C ASN A 44 14.28 -21.09 -7.86
N PRO A 45 14.09 -21.66 -6.66
CA PRO A 45 13.28 -21.06 -5.59
C PRO A 45 13.75 -19.68 -5.13
N CYS A 46 15.03 -19.34 -5.31
CA CYS A 46 15.56 -18.02 -4.95
C CYS A 46 14.90 -16.88 -5.71
N TRP A 47 14.28 -17.13 -6.85
CA TRP A 47 13.61 -16.11 -7.66
C TRP A 47 12.12 -15.96 -7.33
N ALA A 48 11.58 -16.82 -6.48
CA ALA A 48 10.14 -16.84 -6.15
C ALA A 48 9.64 -15.48 -5.60
N THR A 49 10.45 -14.77 -4.83
CA THR A 49 10.09 -13.49 -4.21
C THR A 49 10.40 -12.25 -5.07
N LEU A 50 11.07 -12.45 -6.22
CA LEU A 50 11.45 -11.36 -7.12
C LEU A 50 10.26 -10.50 -7.60
N PRO A 51 9.06 -11.07 -7.87
CA PRO A 51 7.88 -10.27 -8.20
C PRO A 51 7.56 -9.21 -7.15
N ILE A 52 7.64 -9.56 -5.86
CA ILE A 52 7.39 -8.60 -4.76
C ILE A 52 8.49 -7.54 -4.71
N THR A 53 9.75 -7.94 -4.92
CA THR A 53 10.86 -6.99 -5.04
C THR A 53 10.63 -6.00 -6.19
N CYS A 54 10.15 -6.47 -7.35
CA CYS A 54 9.80 -5.61 -8.49
C CYS A 54 8.70 -4.61 -8.14
N ILE A 55 7.69 -5.01 -7.36
CA ILE A 55 6.63 -4.10 -6.89
C ILE A 55 7.24 -2.98 -6.02
N VAL A 56 8.09 -3.33 -5.07
CA VAL A 56 8.74 -2.35 -4.19
C VAL A 56 9.64 -1.40 -4.98
N VAL A 57 10.45 -1.92 -5.91
CA VAL A 57 11.28 -1.11 -6.81
C VAL A 57 10.42 -0.20 -7.68
N GLY A 58 9.34 -0.71 -8.27
CA GLY A 58 8.38 0.08 -9.04
C GLY A 58 7.76 1.21 -8.22
N SER A 59 7.39 0.93 -6.97
CA SER A 59 6.87 1.93 -6.05
C SER A 59 7.91 3.02 -5.72
N MET A 60 9.14 2.63 -5.46
CA MET A 60 10.24 3.56 -5.19
C MET A 60 10.51 4.47 -6.39
N LEU A 61 10.57 3.92 -7.60
CA LEU A 61 10.77 4.69 -8.82
C LEU A 61 9.59 5.62 -9.14
N ALA A 62 8.37 5.20 -8.85
CA ALA A 62 7.15 5.96 -9.12
C ALA A 62 6.89 7.08 -8.10
N ALA A 63 7.39 6.99 -6.87
CA ALA A 63 7.01 7.89 -5.78
C ALA A 63 7.24 9.37 -6.11
N SER A 64 8.41 9.72 -6.63
CA SER A 64 8.74 11.12 -6.99
C SER A 64 7.99 11.61 -8.24
N PRO A 65 8.00 10.89 -9.38
CA PRO A 65 7.24 11.29 -10.57
C PRO A 65 5.75 11.42 -10.31
N LEU A 66 5.16 10.47 -9.56
CA LEU A 66 3.74 10.48 -9.23
C LEU A 66 3.37 11.67 -8.33
N SER A 67 4.23 12.01 -7.36
CA SER A 67 4.04 13.20 -6.53
C SER A 67 4.04 14.48 -7.36
N LEU A 68 4.98 14.63 -8.31
CA LEU A 68 5.03 15.74 -9.22
C LEU A 68 3.79 15.79 -10.14
N PHE A 69 3.37 14.64 -10.65
CA PHE A 69 2.14 14.53 -11.44
C PHE A 69 0.92 14.98 -10.63
N MET A 70 0.80 14.56 -9.37
CA MET A 70 -0.28 14.99 -8.47
C MET A 70 -0.26 16.50 -8.18
N GLN A 71 0.93 17.11 -8.13
CA GLN A 71 1.05 18.57 -7.96
C GLN A 71 0.52 19.34 -9.18
N HIS A 72 0.73 18.82 -10.39
CA HIS A 72 0.29 19.47 -11.63
C HIS A 72 -1.17 19.19 -11.97
N PHE A 73 -1.60 17.94 -11.86
CA PHE A 73 -2.92 17.47 -12.30
C PHE A 73 -3.89 17.18 -11.17
N GLY A 74 -3.47 17.35 -9.93
CA GLY A 74 -4.28 17.11 -8.74
C GLY A 74 -4.27 15.65 -8.26
N ARG A 75 -4.69 15.45 -7.01
CA ARG A 75 -4.74 14.12 -6.34
C ARG A 75 -5.61 13.13 -7.08
N ARG A 76 -6.78 13.57 -7.56
CA ARG A 76 -7.73 12.73 -8.31
C ARG A 76 -7.07 12.06 -9.52
N ALA A 77 -6.39 12.86 -10.36
CA ALA A 77 -5.72 12.35 -11.55
C ALA A 77 -4.61 11.36 -11.20
N GLY A 78 -3.84 11.66 -10.14
CA GLY A 78 -2.78 10.75 -9.68
C GLY A 78 -3.30 9.42 -9.14
N PHE A 79 -4.45 9.40 -8.45
CA PHE A 79 -5.05 8.16 -7.96
C PHE A 79 -5.67 7.33 -9.09
N ILE A 80 -6.31 7.98 -10.07
CA ILE A 80 -6.79 7.30 -11.27
C ILE A 80 -5.62 6.69 -12.06
N LEU A 81 -4.52 7.43 -12.24
CA LEU A 81 -3.31 6.92 -12.88
C LEU A 81 -2.71 5.73 -12.11
N GLY A 82 -2.67 5.81 -10.78
CA GLY A 82 -2.21 4.70 -9.93
C GLY A 82 -3.09 3.45 -10.09
N ALA A 83 -4.42 3.59 -10.06
CA ALA A 83 -5.35 2.49 -10.27
C ALA A 83 -5.25 1.93 -11.70
N PHE A 84 -5.11 2.78 -12.71
CA PHE A 84 -4.88 2.34 -14.08
C PHE A 84 -3.59 1.52 -14.22
N ALA A 85 -2.49 2.00 -13.64
CA ALA A 85 -1.21 1.26 -13.62
C ALA A 85 -1.34 -0.07 -12.86
N GLY A 86 -2.10 -0.10 -11.76
CA GLY A 86 -2.42 -1.33 -11.03
C GLY A 86 -3.21 -2.33 -11.87
N ALA A 87 -4.25 -1.87 -12.60
CA ALA A 87 -5.02 -2.70 -13.53
C ALA A 87 -4.16 -3.25 -14.67
N LEU A 88 -3.35 -2.38 -15.28
CA LEU A 88 -2.44 -2.76 -16.36
C LEU A 88 -1.39 -3.75 -15.87
N GLY A 89 -0.80 -3.50 -14.71
CA GLY A 89 0.17 -4.39 -14.07
C GLY A 89 -0.43 -5.77 -13.79
N ALA A 90 -1.64 -5.81 -13.23
CA ALA A 90 -2.35 -7.06 -12.96
C ALA A 90 -2.73 -7.79 -14.27
N THR A 91 -3.10 -7.07 -15.34
CA THR A 91 -3.39 -7.67 -16.64
C THR A 91 -2.15 -8.31 -17.26
N ILE A 92 -1.01 -7.60 -17.25
CA ILE A 92 0.27 -8.14 -17.74
C ILE A 92 0.72 -9.32 -16.88
N GLY A 93 0.55 -9.24 -15.54
CA GLY A 93 0.83 -10.34 -14.62
C GLY A 93 -0.04 -11.57 -14.89
N ALA A 94 -1.35 -11.37 -15.11
CA ALA A 94 -2.29 -12.44 -15.49
C ALA A 94 -1.87 -13.10 -16.81
N TYR A 95 -1.51 -12.31 -17.81
CA TYR A 95 -1.01 -12.83 -19.09
C TYR A 95 0.33 -13.56 -18.92
N GLY A 96 1.22 -13.07 -18.06
CA GLY A 96 2.47 -13.74 -17.69
C GLY A 96 2.22 -15.12 -17.07
N LEU A 97 1.20 -15.25 -16.20
CA LEU A 97 0.79 -16.57 -15.65
C LEU A 97 0.24 -17.50 -16.72
N MET A 98 -0.65 -17.00 -17.59
CA MET A 98 -1.25 -17.80 -18.68
C MET A 98 -0.22 -18.29 -19.69
N SER A 99 0.78 -17.47 -20.02
CA SER A 99 1.85 -17.79 -20.95
C SER A 99 3.07 -18.46 -20.31
N ALA A 100 3.00 -18.75 -19.01
CA ALA A 100 4.13 -19.26 -18.19
C ALA A 100 5.41 -18.41 -18.36
N SER A 101 5.27 -17.10 -18.53
CA SER A 101 6.37 -16.18 -18.76
C SER A 101 6.71 -15.38 -17.51
N PHE A 102 7.78 -15.76 -16.83
CA PHE A 102 8.28 -15.07 -15.65
C PHE A 102 8.67 -13.60 -15.92
N PRO A 103 9.36 -13.25 -17.06
CA PRO A 103 9.68 -11.86 -17.34
C PRO A 103 8.43 -10.95 -17.47
N LEU A 104 7.36 -11.44 -18.12
CA LEU A 104 6.10 -10.70 -18.21
C LEU A 104 5.45 -10.53 -16.83
N PHE A 105 5.52 -11.56 -16.01
CA PHE A 105 5.02 -11.51 -14.64
C PHE A 105 5.77 -10.46 -13.79
N LEU A 106 7.11 -10.36 -13.95
CA LEU A 106 7.92 -9.32 -13.31
C LEU A 106 7.57 -7.92 -13.80
N LEU A 107 7.34 -7.74 -15.11
CA LEU A 107 6.93 -6.47 -15.69
C LEU A 107 5.58 -6.01 -15.12
N GLY A 108 4.60 -6.92 -15.04
CA GLY A 108 3.32 -6.65 -14.39
C GLY A 108 3.47 -6.25 -12.93
N SER A 109 4.35 -6.93 -12.21
CA SER A 109 4.69 -6.62 -10.82
C SER A 109 5.31 -5.23 -10.67
N LEU A 110 6.24 -4.86 -11.55
CA LEU A 110 6.87 -3.53 -11.54
C LEU A 110 5.82 -2.41 -11.72
N LEU A 111 4.88 -2.57 -12.66
CA LEU A 111 3.80 -1.60 -12.90
C LEU A 111 2.83 -1.52 -11.71
N THR A 112 2.55 -2.63 -11.04
CA THR A 112 1.76 -2.66 -9.80
C THR A 112 2.39 -1.80 -8.71
N GLY A 113 3.71 -1.63 -8.71
CA GLY A 113 4.41 -0.72 -7.80
C GLY A 113 3.97 0.74 -7.91
N ILE A 114 3.55 1.20 -9.11
CA ILE A 114 3.00 2.56 -9.29
C ILE A 114 1.73 2.74 -8.46
N TYR A 115 0.84 1.73 -8.46
CA TYR A 115 -0.33 1.72 -7.59
C TYR A 115 0.05 1.74 -6.11
N MET A 116 1.01 0.93 -5.68
CA MET A 116 1.48 0.91 -4.30
C MET A 116 1.95 2.29 -3.84
N SER A 117 2.66 3.02 -4.72
CA SER A 117 3.06 4.40 -4.47
C SER A 117 1.84 5.33 -4.34
N ALA A 118 0.83 5.20 -5.25
CA ALA A 118 -0.39 6.01 -5.20
C ALA A 118 -1.17 5.78 -3.89
N GLN A 119 -1.30 4.53 -3.46
CA GLN A 119 -1.99 4.17 -2.23
C GLN A 119 -1.37 4.84 -0.99
N ALA A 120 -0.05 4.97 -0.93
CA ALA A 120 0.64 5.63 0.17
C ALA A 120 0.22 7.10 0.35
N PHE A 121 -0.27 7.75 -0.70
CA PHE A 121 -0.75 9.13 -0.67
C PHE A 121 -2.20 9.29 -0.19
N TYR A 122 -3.01 8.23 -0.07
CA TYR A 122 -4.42 8.36 0.36
C TYR A 122 -4.56 9.06 1.71
N ARG A 123 -3.73 8.68 2.70
CA ARG A 123 -3.71 9.28 4.03
C ARG A 123 -3.35 10.77 4.01
N PHE A 124 -2.50 11.20 3.09
CA PHE A 124 -2.14 12.62 2.95
C PHE A 124 -3.23 13.42 2.23
N ALA A 125 -3.85 12.84 1.20
CA ALA A 125 -4.97 13.46 0.51
C ALA A 125 -6.17 13.73 1.44
N ALA A 126 -6.37 12.90 2.47
CA ALA A 126 -7.39 13.11 3.49
C ALA A 126 -7.17 14.40 4.30
N THR A 127 -5.93 14.88 4.37
CA THR A 127 -5.59 16.12 5.10
C THR A 127 -5.73 17.38 4.25
N ASP A 128 -5.81 17.25 2.92
CA ASP A 128 -5.82 18.40 2.00
C ASP A 128 -7.10 19.23 2.10
N THR A 129 -8.23 18.61 2.50
CA THR A 129 -9.52 19.28 2.73
C THR A 129 -9.87 19.41 4.21
N ALA A 130 -9.08 18.84 5.11
CA ALA A 130 -9.35 18.77 6.53
C ALA A 130 -8.82 20.04 7.27
N THR A 131 -9.60 20.54 8.24
CA THR A 131 -9.13 21.59 9.16
C THR A 131 -7.91 21.09 9.96
N PRO A 132 -7.00 21.98 10.38
CA PRO A 132 -5.80 21.58 11.13
C PRO A 132 -6.09 20.68 12.33
N SER A 133 -7.18 20.95 13.05
CA SER A 133 -7.61 20.17 14.21
C SER A 133 -8.15 18.76 13.85
N PHE A 134 -8.65 18.59 12.61
CA PHE A 134 -9.24 17.33 12.14
C PHE A 134 -8.24 16.44 11.37
N ARG A 135 -7.13 16.99 10.85
CA ARG A 135 -6.12 16.24 10.06
C ARG A 135 -5.67 14.92 10.70
N PRO A 136 -5.31 14.87 12.01
CA PRO A 136 -4.93 13.59 12.60
C PRO A 136 -6.04 12.54 12.57
N LYS A 137 -7.29 12.97 12.80
CA LYS A 137 -8.47 12.09 12.73
C LYS A 137 -8.71 11.60 11.30
N ALA A 138 -8.59 12.47 10.30
CA ALA A 138 -8.75 12.10 8.89
C ALA A 138 -7.74 11.01 8.48
N ILE A 139 -6.46 11.14 8.87
CA ILE A 139 -5.45 10.11 8.64
C ILE A 139 -5.85 8.79 9.32
N SER A 140 -6.27 8.84 10.58
CA SER A 140 -6.68 7.66 11.33
C SER A 140 -7.86 6.93 10.69
N TRP A 141 -8.86 7.67 10.19
CA TRP A 141 -10.00 7.07 9.48
C TRP A 141 -9.58 6.36 8.18
N VAL A 142 -8.71 6.98 7.38
CA VAL A 142 -8.19 6.32 6.16
C VAL A 142 -7.40 5.08 6.52
N MET A 143 -6.55 5.14 7.54
CA MET A 143 -5.80 3.97 8.01
C MET A 143 -6.72 2.87 8.53
N ALA A 144 -7.83 3.24 9.20
CA ALA A 144 -8.86 2.29 9.63
C ALA A 144 -9.51 1.54 8.47
N GLY A 145 -9.62 2.15 7.29
CA GLY A 145 -10.01 1.45 6.06
C GLY A 145 -9.14 0.23 5.77
N GLY A 146 -7.87 0.26 6.20
CA GLY A 146 -6.94 -0.87 6.10
C GLY A 146 -7.42 -2.14 6.82
N LEU A 147 -8.26 -2.04 7.86
CA LEU A 147 -8.86 -3.22 8.51
C LEU A 147 -9.82 -3.96 7.58
N ILE A 148 -10.54 -3.21 6.72
CA ILE A 148 -11.40 -3.81 5.70
C ILE A 148 -10.52 -4.57 4.70
N SER A 149 -9.44 -3.95 4.22
CA SER A 149 -8.51 -4.59 3.27
C SER A 149 -7.84 -5.84 3.86
N ALA A 150 -7.56 -5.83 5.17
CA ALA A 150 -6.95 -6.94 5.88
C ALA A 150 -7.79 -8.23 5.85
N VAL A 151 -9.12 -8.07 5.84
CA VAL A 151 -10.06 -9.21 5.79
C VAL A 151 -10.48 -9.49 4.34
N PHE A 152 -10.81 -8.44 3.59
CA PHE A 152 -11.36 -8.55 2.24
C PHE A 152 -10.35 -9.11 1.23
N GLY A 153 -9.08 -8.69 1.30
CA GLY A 153 -8.02 -9.17 0.41
C GLY A 153 -7.78 -10.68 0.54
N PRO A 154 -7.42 -11.19 1.74
CA PRO A 154 -7.24 -12.62 1.96
C PRO A 154 -8.51 -13.45 1.70
N PHE A 155 -9.71 -12.91 1.98
CA PHE A 155 -10.97 -13.55 1.61
C PHE A 155 -11.06 -13.75 0.09
N LEU A 156 -10.75 -12.73 -0.71
CA LEU A 156 -10.70 -12.87 -2.17
C LEU A 156 -9.68 -13.92 -2.61
N VAL A 157 -8.52 -14.02 -1.96
CA VAL A 157 -7.53 -15.08 -2.26
C VAL A 157 -8.15 -16.47 -2.03
N LYS A 158 -8.82 -16.68 -0.90
CA LYS A 158 -9.46 -17.98 -0.58
C LYS A 158 -10.47 -18.42 -1.64
N VAL A 159 -11.21 -17.46 -2.22
CA VAL A 159 -12.26 -17.77 -3.21
C VAL A 159 -11.69 -17.89 -4.62
N THR A 160 -10.61 -17.16 -4.94
CA THR A 160 -10.16 -16.99 -6.33
C THR A 160 -8.84 -17.67 -6.65
N ALA A 161 -8.01 -18.06 -5.65
CA ALA A 161 -6.67 -18.59 -5.90
C ALA A 161 -6.66 -19.87 -6.75
N GLN A 162 -7.65 -20.73 -6.60
CA GLN A 162 -7.78 -21.99 -7.30
C GLN A 162 -9.08 -22.11 -8.10
N SER A 163 -9.76 -21.00 -8.37
CA SER A 163 -11.04 -20.98 -9.09
C SER A 163 -10.89 -21.21 -10.60
N MET A 164 -9.68 -21.18 -11.12
CA MET A 164 -9.38 -21.29 -12.56
C MET A 164 -8.34 -22.38 -12.83
N MET A 165 -8.25 -22.81 -14.10
CA MET A 165 -7.28 -23.84 -14.53
C MET A 165 -5.84 -23.41 -14.28
N VAL A 166 -5.53 -22.11 -14.45
CA VAL A 166 -4.23 -21.55 -14.10
C VAL A 166 -4.29 -21.05 -12.65
N PRO A 167 -3.50 -21.62 -11.73
CA PRO A 167 -3.48 -21.19 -10.33
C PRO A 167 -3.20 -19.69 -10.19
N PHE A 168 -3.86 -19.04 -9.25
CA PHE A 168 -3.74 -17.62 -8.92
C PHE A 168 -4.25 -16.65 -9.99
N LEU A 169 -4.61 -17.09 -11.20
CA LEU A 169 -5.15 -16.23 -12.26
C LEU A 169 -6.40 -15.46 -11.77
N GLY A 170 -7.29 -16.14 -11.05
CA GLY A 170 -8.48 -15.53 -10.46
C GLY A 170 -8.17 -14.36 -9.53
N CYS A 171 -7.06 -14.45 -8.77
CA CYS A 171 -6.62 -13.36 -7.90
C CYS A 171 -6.21 -12.12 -8.71
N TYR A 172 -5.50 -12.29 -9.82
CA TYR A 172 -5.12 -11.18 -10.70
C TYR A 172 -6.33 -10.54 -11.38
N LEU A 173 -7.33 -11.34 -11.80
CA LEU A 173 -8.60 -10.83 -12.33
C LEU A 173 -9.37 -10.03 -11.26
N ALA A 174 -9.39 -10.50 -10.01
CA ALA A 174 -9.98 -9.76 -8.91
C ALA A 174 -9.26 -8.41 -8.70
N VAL A 175 -7.93 -8.38 -8.77
CA VAL A 175 -7.14 -7.14 -8.67
C VAL A 175 -7.46 -6.18 -9.82
N ILE A 176 -7.65 -6.67 -11.06
CA ILE A 176 -8.10 -5.83 -12.19
C ILE A 176 -9.46 -5.21 -11.86
N GLY A 177 -10.43 -6.01 -11.40
CA GLY A 177 -11.75 -5.54 -11.01
C GLY A 177 -11.70 -4.47 -9.90
N LEU A 178 -10.87 -4.68 -8.87
CA LEU A 178 -10.67 -3.71 -7.80
C LEU A 178 -10.12 -2.37 -8.32
N ASN A 179 -9.18 -2.39 -9.24
CA ASN A 179 -8.61 -1.18 -9.82
C ASN A 179 -9.59 -0.45 -10.73
N ILE A 180 -10.40 -1.17 -11.53
CA ILE A 180 -11.48 -0.57 -12.34
C ILE A 180 -12.50 0.10 -11.41
N PHE A 181 -12.94 -0.59 -10.36
CA PHE A 181 -13.79 -0.01 -9.32
C PHE A 181 -13.16 1.24 -8.71
N GLY A 182 -11.85 1.19 -8.44
CA GLY A 182 -11.08 2.30 -7.91
C GLY A 182 -11.06 3.52 -8.81
N MET A 183 -10.86 3.34 -10.11
CA MET A 183 -10.91 4.46 -11.07
C MET A 183 -12.28 5.15 -11.03
N LEU A 184 -13.37 4.37 -10.98
CA LEU A 184 -14.73 4.91 -10.87
C LEU A 184 -14.94 5.64 -9.53
N LEU A 185 -14.48 5.05 -8.43
CA LEU A 185 -14.59 5.65 -7.10
C LEU A 185 -13.86 7.00 -7.02
N PHE A 186 -12.65 7.10 -7.58
CA PHE A 186 -11.88 8.34 -7.58
C PHE A 186 -12.46 9.44 -8.48
N MET A 187 -13.36 9.12 -9.42
CA MET A 187 -14.08 10.15 -10.17
C MET A 187 -14.92 11.04 -9.25
N GLY A 188 -15.40 10.53 -8.11
CA GLY A 188 -16.12 11.28 -7.10
C GLY A 188 -15.22 12.16 -6.19
N LEU A 189 -13.89 12.03 -6.25
CA LEU A 189 -12.98 12.76 -5.39
C LEU A 189 -12.85 14.23 -5.84
N ASP A 190 -13.03 15.14 -4.89
CA ASP A 190 -12.96 16.59 -5.11
C ASP A 190 -11.97 17.21 -4.12
N VAL A 191 -10.69 17.06 -4.43
CA VAL A 191 -9.58 17.66 -3.67
C VAL A 191 -9.06 18.86 -4.42
N PRO A 192 -8.93 20.03 -3.76
CA PRO A 192 -8.41 21.24 -4.40
C PRO A 192 -6.98 20.99 -4.88
N HIS A 193 -6.61 21.65 -5.97
CA HIS A 193 -5.22 21.66 -6.42
C HIS A 193 -4.35 22.33 -5.35
N LEU A 194 -3.24 21.71 -5.04
CA LEU A 194 -2.26 22.33 -4.17
C LEU A 194 -1.77 23.63 -4.81
N PRO A 195 -1.66 24.74 -4.06
CA PRO A 195 -1.12 25.98 -4.58
C PRO A 195 0.27 25.71 -5.17
N LYS A 196 0.50 26.18 -6.38
CA LYS A 196 1.83 26.11 -6.99
C LYS A 196 2.79 26.92 -6.14
N PRO A 197 4.00 26.43 -5.87
CA PRO A 197 5.03 27.26 -5.21
C PRO A 197 5.20 28.55 -5.99
N GLU A 198 5.08 29.69 -5.34
CA GLU A 198 5.38 30.98 -5.98
C GLU A 198 6.82 31.01 -6.42
N LYS A 199 7.07 31.46 -7.67
CA LYS A 199 8.42 31.62 -8.20
C LYS A 199 9.15 32.66 -7.33
N GLY A 200 10.15 32.23 -6.56
CA GLY A 200 10.93 33.11 -5.68
C GLY A 200 10.78 32.85 -4.19
N THR A 201 9.84 32.04 -3.75
CA THR A 201 9.82 31.56 -2.37
C THR A 201 10.94 30.52 -2.18
N ASP A 202 11.61 30.64 -1.04
CA ASP A 202 12.71 29.80 -0.59
C ASP A 202 12.42 28.32 -0.93
N GLN A 203 13.26 27.74 -1.81
CA GLN A 203 13.09 26.36 -2.26
C GLN A 203 13.40 25.39 -1.11
N GLY A 204 12.79 25.49 0.02
CA GLY A 204 12.93 24.60 1.15
C GLY A 204 14.33 23.95 1.31
N ARG A 205 14.57 23.23 2.36
CA ARG A 205 15.87 22.55 2.57
C ARG A 205 16.13 21.53 1.46
N SER A 206 17.35 21.55 0.91
CA SER A 206 17.78 20.53 -0.07
C SER A 206 17.75 19.13 0.56
N ARG A 207 17.56 18.08 -0.26
CA ARG A 207 17.53 16.68 0.21
C ARG A 207 18.80 16.33 1.02
N ILE A 208 19.96 16.85 0.60
CA ILE A 208 21.25 16.63 1.29
C ILE A 208 21.27 17.34 2.66
N GLN A 209 20.73 18.56 2.74
CA GLN A 209 20.62 19.28 4.02
C GLN A 209 19.66 18.57 5.00
N MET A 210 18.58 17.98 4.50
CA MET A 210 17.66 17.17 5.31
C MET A 210 18.34 15.91 5.84
N LEU A 211 19.12 15.21 5.03
CA LEU A 211 19.85 14.01 5.45
C LEU A 211 20.98 14.30 6.46
N LYS A 212 21.50 15.52 6.51
CA LYS A 212 22.49 15.95 7.51
C LYS A 212 21.86 16.23 8.89
N ASP A 213 20.53 16.40 8.97
CA ASP A 213 19.84 16.52 10.25
C ASP A 213 19.73 15.13 10.90
N PRO A 214 20.40 14.90 12.08
CA PRO A 214 20.44 13.57 12.68
C PRO A 214 19.06 13.04 13.07
N ARG A 215 18.09 13.90 13.40
CA ARG A 215 16.71 13.49 13.71
C ARG A 215 16.01 12.93 12.47
N ILE A 216 16.18 13.59 11.32
CA ILE A 216 15.61 13.13 10.04
C ILE A 216 16.31 11.85 9.61
N ALA A 217 17.64 11.77 9.71
CA ALA A 217 18.40 10.59 9.34
C ALA A 217 17.98 9.36 10.17
N VAL A 218 17.87 9.50 11.49
CA VAL A 218 17.39 8.42 12.38
C VAL A 218 15.97 8.00 12.02
N ALA A 219 15.05 8.95 11.77
CA ALA A 219 13.69 8.62 11.38
C ALA A 219 13.63 7.83 10.06
N ILE A 220 14.45 8.20 9.07
CA ILE A 220 14.55 7.48 7.79
C ILE A 220 15.11 6.08 8.01
N ILE A 221 16.18 5.91 8.79
CA ILE A 221 16.78 4.60 9.08
C ILE A 221 15.75 3.70 9.79
N CYS A 222 15.11 4.19 10.86
CA CYS A 222 14.09 3.45 11.60
C CYS A 222 12.93 3.01 10.68
N ALA A 223 12.42 3.93 9.84
CA ALA A 223 11.35 3.62 8.90
C ALA A 223 11.79 2.58 7.86
N THR A 224 13.01 2.72 7.32
CA THR A 224 13.55 1.80 6.30
C THR A 224 13.74 0.40 6.87
N VAL A 225 14.38 0.28 8.05
CA VAL A 225 14.62 -1.01 8.70
C VAL A 225 13.30 -1.69 9.07
N SER A 226 12.38 -0.97 9.71
CA SER A 226 11.07 -1.51 10.08
C SER A 226 10.29 -2.00 8.87
N TYR A 227 10.29 -1.21 7.78
CA TYR A 227 9.59 -1.58 6.55
C TYR A 227 10.24 -2.77 5.85
N ALA A 228 11.58 -2.84 5.83
CA ALA A 228 12.32 -3.96 5.24
C ALA A 228 12.04 -5.27 5.99
N LEU A 229 12.09 -5.25 7.34
CA LEU A 229 11.81 -6.43 8.17
C LEU A 229 10.34 -6.88 8.01
N MET A 230 9.39 -5.95 8.04
CA MET A 230 7.98 -6.23 7.78
C MET A 230 7.79 -6.92 6.41
N ASN A 231 8.41 -6.37 5.36
CA ASN A 231 8.32 -6.98 4.02
C ASN A 231 8.98 -8.35 3.96
N LEU A 232 10.10 -8.55 4.64
CA LEU A 232 10.77 -9.86 4.71
C LEU A 232 9.83 -10.92 5.27
N VAL A 233 9.25 -10.66 6.45
CA VAL A 233 8.31 -11.59 7.10
C VAL A 233 7.07 -11.79 6.24
N MET A 234 6.45 -10.72 5.77
CA MET A 234 5.20 -10.79 4.99
C MET A 234 5.37 -11.52 3.65
N THR A 235 6.56 -11.44 3.05
CA THR A 235 6.87 -12.10 1.77
C THR A 235 7.20 -13.56 1.95
N SER A 236 7.96 -13.92 3.00
CA SER A 236 8.42 -15.30 3.24
C SER A 236 7.34 -16.19 3.86
N THR A 237 6.43 -15.61 4.67
CA THR A 237 5.41 -16.37 5.40
C THR A 237 4.50 -17.21 4.50
N PRO A 238 3.90 -16.70 3.40
CA PRO A 238 3.06 -17.52 2.53
C PRO A 238 3.82 -18.69 1.91
N LEU A 239 5.08 -18.48 1.51
CA LEU A 239 5.93 -19.53 0.95
C LEU A 239 6.28 -20.58 2.00
N ALA A 240 6.57 -20.18 3.24
CA ALA A 240 6.86 -21.08 4.33
C ALA A 240 5.62 -21.93 4.71
N VAL A 241 4.44 -21.31 4.84
CA VAL A 241 3.19 -22.01 5.17
C VAL A 241 2.90 -23.08 4.13
N VAL A 242 2.92 -22.73 2.84
CA VAL A 242 2.67 -23.69 1.76
C VAL A 242 3.80 -24.71 1.63
N GLY A 243 5.05 -24.31 1.84
CA GLY A 243 6.22 -25.19 1.85
C GLY A 243 6.20 -26.24 2.97
N CYS A 244 5.54 -25.94 4.10
CA CYS A 244 5.28 -26.89 5.19
C CYS A 244 4.06 -27.81 4.94
N GLY A 245 3.42 -27.73 3.77
CA GLY A 245 2.30 -28.58 3.37
C GLY A 245 0.91 -28.06 3.73
N PHE A 246 0.80 -26.81 4.21
CA PHE A 246 -0.48 -26.16 4.45
C PHE A 246 -1.07 -25.59 3.16
N GLN A 247 -2.35 -25.21 3.21
CA GLN A 247 -3.07 -24.66 2.07
C GLN A 247 -2.78 -23.16 1.88
N THR A 248 -2.98 -22.66 0.66
CA THR A 248 -2.95 -21.19 0.39
C THR A 248 -3.97 -20.43 1.25
N ALA A 249 -5.08 -21.07 1.63
CA ALA A 249 -6.07 -20.51 2.53
C ALA A 249 -5.50 -20.23 3.93
N ASP A 250 -4.65 -21.14 4.45
CA ASP A 250 -4.01 -20.96 5.76
C ASP A 250 -3.00 -19.82 5.72
N ALA A 251 -2.24 -19.69 4.62
CA ALA A 251 -1.38 -18.55 4.39
C ALA A 251 -2.17 -17.23 4.37
N ALA A 252 -3.38 -17.24 3.78
CA ALA A 252 -4.26 -16.07 3.77
C ALA A 252 -4.73 -15.70 5.19
N ASP A 253 -5.00 -16.69 6.06
CA ASP A 253 -5.38 -16.43 7.46
C ASP A 253 -4.23 -15.82 8.27
N VAL A 254 -3.02 -16.32 8.09
CA VAL A 254 -1.83 -15.75 8.73
C VAL A 254 -1.61 -14.30 8.30
N VAL A 255 -1.73 -14.00 6.99
CA VAL A 255 -1.61 -12.63 6.48
C VAL A 255 -2.75 -11.75 7.00
N THR A 256 -3.97 -12.28 7.11
CA THR A 256 -5.10 -11.55 7.73
C THR A 256 -4.76 -11.11 9.14
N ALA A 257 -4.29 -12.03 9.98
CA ALA A 257 -3.90 -11.74 11.37
C ALA A 257 -2.78 -10.70 11.43
N HIS A 258 -1.76 -10.84 10.57
CA HIS A 258 -0.65 -9.90 10.47
C HIS A 258 -1.12 -8.48 10.09
N VAL A 259 -1.93 -8.36 9.04
CA VAL A 259 -2.39 -7.04 8.54
C VAL A 259 -3.39 -6.41 9.52
N LEU A 260 -4.24 -7.21 10.20
CA LEU A 260 -5.07 -6.70 11.29
C LEU A 260 -4.23 -6.15 12.44
N ALA A 261 -3.21 -6.89 12.87
CA ALA A 261 -2.28 -6.45 13.91
C ALA A 261 -1.49 -5.18 13.50
N MET A 262 -1.24 -4.98 12.21
CA MET A 262 -0.58 -3.79 11.67
C MET A 262 -1.48 -2.54 11.74
N TYR A 263 -2.78 -2.67 11.42
CA TYR A 263 -3.70 -1.53 11.37
C TYR A 263 -4.44 -1.25 12.67
N ALA A 264 -4.77 -2.27 13.48
CA ALA A 264 -5.54 -2.11 14.70
C ALA A 264 -4.87 -1.17 15.74
N PRO A 265 -3.56 -1.22 15.98
CA PRO A 265 -2.91 -0.32 16.92
C PRO A 265 -2.98 1.16 16.52
N ALA A 266 -3.23 1.49 15.24
CA ALA A 266 -3.27 2.87 14.77
C ALA A 266 -4.30 3.74 15.53
N PHE A 267 -5.38 3.15 16.05
CA PHE A 267 -6.37 3.84 16.87
C PHE A 267 -5.83 4.29 18.24
N ILE A 268 -4.88 3.54 18.79
CA ILE A 268 -4.33 3.74 20.14
C ILE A 268 -3.00 4.49 20.08
N THR A 269 -2.20 4.23 19.04
CA THR A 269 -0.83 4.76 18.90
C THR A 269 -0.78 6.28 18.97
N GLY A 270 -1.77 6.98 18.38
CA GLY A 270 -1.84 8.44 18.44
C GLY A 270 -1.99 8.97 19.87
N HIS A 271 -2.76 8.30 20.73
CA HIS A 271 -2.92 8.66 22.12
C HIS A 271 -1.66 8.35 22.95
N VAL A 272 -1.00 7.24 22.63
CA VAL A 272 0.27 6.86 23.29
C VAL A 272 1.37 7.86 22.92
N ILE A 273 1.48 8.25 21.65
CA ILE A 273 2.43 9.28 21.18
C ILE A 273 2.20 10.60 21.93
N ALA A 274 0.95 11.02 22.11
CA ALA A 274 0.62 12.24 22.82
C ALA A 274 1.05 12.23 24.30
N ARG A 275 1.11 11.03 24.93
CA ARG A 275 1.48 10.87 26.35
C ARG A 275 2.98 10.70 26.59
N ILE A 276 3.65 9.88 25.79
CA ILE A 276 5.04 9.49 26.05
C ILE A 276 6.04 9.98 25.00
N GLY A 277 5.55 10.63 23.94
CA GLY A 277 6.37 11.16 22.85
C GLY A 277 6.64 10.17 21.72
N VAL A 278 6.99 10.69 20.54
CA VAL A 278 7.22 9.90 19.32
C VAL A 278 8.44 8.98 19.47
N GLU A 279 9.53 9.47 20.02
CA GLU A 279 10.82 8.75 20.11
C GLU A 279 10.67 7.46 20.92
N ARG A 280 9.97 7.52 22.07
CA ARG A 280 9.74 6.34 22.91
C ARG A 280 8.84 5.32 22.25
N VAL A 281 7.80 5.78 21.52
CA VAL A 281 6.90 4.87 20.79
C VAL A 281 7.64 4.16 19.67
N VAL A 282 8.51 4.87 18.94
CA VAL A 282 9.37 4.26 17.90
C VAL A 282 10.31 3.22 18.52
N ALA A 283 10.95 3.55 19.64
CA ALA A 283 11.84 2.61 20.35
C ALA A 283 11.09 1.34 20.79
N ILE A 284 9.90 1.48 21.38
CA ILE A 284 9.06 0.34 21.77
C ILE A 284 8.70 -0.49 20.55
N GLY A 285 8.31 0.14 19.43
CA GLY A 285 7.99 -0.55 18.18
C GLY A 285 9.17 -1.34 17.62
N LEU A 286 10.38 -0.80 17.65
CA LEU A 286 11.60 -1.49 17.22
C LEU A 286 11.95 -2.67 18.14
N ILE A 287 11.78 -2.51 19.46
CA ILE A 287 11.97 -3.61 20.42
C ILE A 287 10.97 -4.73 20.11
N LEU A 288 9.68 -4.43 19.97
CA LEU A 288 8.66 -5.43 19.62
C LEU A 288 8.99 -6.15 18.30
N LEU A 289 9.46 -5.40 17.31
CA LEU A 289 9.84 -5.97 16.01
C LEU A 289 11.08 -6.89 16.12
N SER A 290 11.95 -6.68 17.12
CA SER A 290 13.13 -7.53 17.35
C SER A 290 12.79 -8.89 17.96
N PHE A 291 11.58 -9.03 18.54
CA PHE A 291 11.09 -10.26 19.13
C PHE A 291 10.10 -11.02 18.22
N ALA A 292 9.76 -10.47 17.06
CA ALA A 292 8.87 -11.09 16.07
C ALA A 292 9.65 -11.95 15.08
#